data_750b71376843d24feb5711c43df743a8
#
_entry.id   750b71376843d24feb5711c43df743a8
#
_cell.length_a   1.000
_cell.length_b   1.000
_cell.length_c   1.000
_cell.angle_alpha   90.00
_cell.angle_beta   90.00
_cell.angle_gamma   90.00
#
_symmetry.space_group_name_H-M   'P 1'
#
loop_
_entity.id
_entity.type
_entity.pdbx_description
1 polymer ?
#
loop_
_entity_poly.entity_id
_entity_poly.type
_entity_poly.pdbx_seq_one_letter_code
_entity_poly.pdbx_strand_id
1 'polypeptide(L)'
;SNNAAVTIDEGEIGRAQALQALACGVQPTVHMNPVLLKPETENGSQLIVQGRLFGKATGQQYQTMKSNLLPFVMDSFKQVSKEADLVLVEGAGSPAEINLRANDIANMGFATAAGVPVILIGDIDRGGIIASIIGTKAVLSKIDAAQIKGFIINKFRGDISLFSDGMSKIEQYTKWLGLGVIPWFDQAIKLPAEDAMGLKNFKKSQNKGLMIAVPQLSRIANFDDLDPIKMEPGVHLVLVQPGEVIPVDADLVLIPGTKSTIGDLIFLRKQGWDIDIVSHVRRGGSVLGLCGGYQMLGKKISDPLRIEGLEMEIKGLGLLDVETVLTPKKMLQRVIGVDTVYNENISGY
;
A
#
# COMPACT_ATOMS: atom_id res chain seq x y z
N SER A 1 -1.45 -0.18 5.25
CA SER A 1 -1.02 -0.38 3.87
C SER A 1 -1.60 -1.66 3.30
N ASN A 2 -2.07 -1.63 2.07
CA ASN A 2 -2.60 -2.81 1.39
C ASN A 2 -1.49 -3.64 0.72
N ASN A 3 -0.35 -3.03 0.45
CA ASN A 3 0.79 -3.63 -0.20
C ASN A 3 1.93 -3.79 0.80
N ALA A 4 2.64 -4.92 0.70
CA ALA A 4 3.76 -5.25 1.55
C ALA A 4 4.99 -5.63 0.72
N ALA A 5 6.16 -5.52 1.32
CA ALA A 5 7.43 -5.94 0.76
C ALA A 5 8.21 -6.76 1.78
N VAL A 6 9.15 -7.55 1.28
CA VAL A 6 10.05 -8.38 2.09
C VAL A 6 11.33 -7.59 2.37
N THR A 7 11.78 -7.66 3.60
CA THR A 7 13.03 -7.05 4.05
C THR A 7 14.21 -8.02 3.92
N ILE A 8 15.44 -7.48 4.03
CA ILE A 8 16.65 -8.30 3.96
C ILE A 8 16.74 -9.33 5.11
N ASP A 9 16.13 -9.03 6.24
CA ASP A 9 16.03 -9.87 7.43
C ASP A 9 14.76 -10.76 7.44
N GLU A 10 14.21 -11.04 6.24
CA GLU A 10 13.08 -11.95 6.01
C GLU A 10 11.79 -11.55 6.75
N GLY A 11 11.63 -10.28 7.04
CA GLY A 11 10.42 -9.72 7.62
C GLY A 11 9.52 -9.06 6.58
N GLU A 12 8.37 -8.59 7.02
CA GLU A 12 7.38 -7.91 6.20
C GLU A 12 7.21 -6.45 6.63
N ILE A 13 7.31 -5.51 5.67
CA ILE A 13 7.06 -4.09 5.90
C ILE A 13 6.07 -3.54 4.85
N GLY A 14 5.58 -2.32 5.08
CA GLY A 14 4.77 -1.60 4.11
C GLY A 14 5.54 -1.31 2.82
N ARG A 15 4.85 -1.38 1.68
CA ARG A 15 5.46 -1.13 0.36
C ARG A 15 6.05 0.28 0.24
N ALA A 16 5.39 1.28 0.83
CA ALA A 16 5.87 2.66 0.82
C ALA A 16 7.26 2.79 1.45
N GLN A 17 7.49 2.17 2.61
CA GLN A 17 8.78 2.21 3.30
C GLN A 17 9.86 1.43 2.54
N ALA A 18 9.50 0.32 1.89
CA ALA A 18 10.44 -0.39 1.02
C ALA A 18 10.87 0.45 -0.19
N LEU A 19 9.94 1.21 -0.78
CA LEU A 19 10.22 2.14 -1.87
C LEU A 19 11.11 3.31 -1.40
N GLN A 20 10.86 3.83 -0.20
CA GLN A 20 11.68 4.88 0.41
C GLN A 20 13.10 4.39 0.68
N ALA A 21 13.27 3.15 1.16
CA ALA A 21 14.58 2.52 1.32
C ALA A 21 15.32 2.42 -0.02
N LEU A 22 14.63 1.96 -1.07
CA LEU A 22 15.19 1.89 -2.42
C LEU A 22 15.63 3.28 -2.91
N ALA A 23 14.82 4.32 -2.69
CA ALA A 23 15.15 5.70 -3.06
C ALA A 23 16.37 6.23 -2.29
N CYS A 24 16.61 5.75 -1.07
CA CYS A 24 17.81 6.04 -0.28
C CYS A 24 19.01 5.18 -0.66
N GLY A 25 18.88 4.24 -1.59
CA GLY A 25 19.97 3.33 -1.99
C GLY A 25 20.32 2.28 -0.94
N VAL A 26 19.40 1.96 -0.02
CA VAL A 26 19.62 0.99 1.05
C VAL A 26 18.63 -0.16 0.97
N GLN A 27 19.01 -1.32 1.51
CA GLN A 27 18.09 -2.45 1.61
C GLN A 27 17.06 -2.21 2.72
N PRO A 28 15.78 -2.56 2.49
CA PRO A 28 14.75 -2.40 3.51
C PRO A 28 14.97 -3.36 4.68
N THR A 29 14.82 -2.85 5.91
CA THR A 29 14.86 -3.63 7.15
C THR A 29 13.53 -3.53 7.88
N VAL A 30 13.26 -4.48 8.80
CA VAL A 30 12.02 -4.48 9.61
C VAL A 30 11.89 -3.24 10.49
N HIS A 31 13.00 -2.57 10.80
CA HIS A 31 13.01 -1.37 11.64
C HIS A 31 12.51 -0.12 10.92
N MET A 32 12.45 -0.11 9.58
CA MET A 32 11.93 1.01 8.79
C MET A 32 10.40 1.11 8.83
N ASN A 33 9.70 0.03 9.22
CA ASN A 33 8.26 0.03 9.45
C ASN A 33 7.90 -0.91 10.61
N PRO A 34 8.15 -0.49 11.86
CA PRO A 34 8.08 -1.37 13.03
C PRO A 34 6.68 -1.91 13.32
N VAL A 35 5.63 -1.22 12.91
CA VAL A 35 4.24 -1.66 13.09
C VAL A 35 3.47 -1.48 11.79
N LEU A 36 3.02 -2.59 11.21
CA LEU A 36 2.22 -2.61 10.00
C LEU A 36 0.85 -3.25 10.28
N LEU A 37 -0.20 -2.55 9.89
CA LEU A 37 -1.56 -3.08 9.86
C LEU A 37 -1.91 -3.48 8.44
N LYS A 38 -2.23 -4.75 8.23
CA LYS A 38 -2.74 -5.27 6.94
C LYS A 38 -4.21 -5.62 7.08
N PRO A 39 -5.12 -4.91 6.42
CA PRO A 39 -6.52 -5.27 6.40
C PRO A 39 -6.71 -6.68 5.79
N GLU A 40 -7.40 -7.58 6.49
CA GLU A 40 -7.76 -8.93 5.98
C GLU A 40 -9.24 -9.04 5.67
N THR A 41 -10.09 -8.45 6.52
CA THR A 41 -11.55 -8.48 6.41
C THR A 41 -12.11 -7.08 6.62
N GLU A 42 -13.42 -6.90 6.47
CA GLU A 42 -14.06 -5.60 6.73
C GLU A 42 -13.80 -5.08 8.14
N ASN A 43 -13.62 -5.96 9.12
CA ASN A 43 -13.47 -5.60 10.54
C ASN A 43 -12.18 -6.10 11.19
N GLY A 44 -11.24 -6.69 10.46
CA GLY A 44 -10.04 -7.29 11.01
C GLY A 44 -8.78 -6.99 10.21
N SER A 45 -7.66 -6.79 10.92
CA SER A 45 -6.34 -6.59 10.34
C SER A 45 -5.33 -7.53 10.98
N GLN A 46 -4.36 -7.99 10.18
CA GLN A 46 -3.13 -8.57 10.72
C GLN A 46 -2.29 -7.45 11.30
N LEU A 47 -1.80 -7.66 12.50
CA LEU A 47 -0.82 -6.82 13.15
C LEU A 47 0.56 -7.47 12.97
N ILE A 48 1.44 -6.78 12.27
CA ILE A 48 2.83 -7.18 12.05
C ILE A 48 3.71 -6.23 12.84
N VAL A 49 4.57 -6.77 13.67
CA VAL A 49 5.50 -6.02 14.53
C VAL A 49 6.92 -6.46 14.19
N GLN A 50 7.77 -5.49 13.86
CA GLN A 50 9.16 -5.73 13.44
C GLN A 50 9.24 -6.89 12.41
N GLY A 51 8.39 -6.82 11.37
CA GLY A 51 8.38 -7.75 10.26
C GLY A 51 7.71 -9.10 10.51
N ARG A 52 7.22 -9.38 11.73
CA ARG A 52 6.63 -10.68 12.09
C ARG A 52 5.17 -10.55 12.49
N LEU A 53 4.37 -11.54 12.14
CA LEU A 53 2.97 -11.60 12.54
C LEU A 53 2.88 -11.66 14.08
N PHE A 54 2.32 -10.61 14.67
CA PHE A 54 2.12 -10.50 16.12
C PHE A 54 0.72 -11.00 16.54
N GLY A 55 -0.27 -10.82 15.66
CA GLY A 55 -1.65 -11.27 15.88
C GLY A 55 -2.64 -10.66 14.91
N LYS A 56 -3.92 -10.86 15.21
CA LYS A 56 -5.05 -10.23 14.50
C LYS A 56 -5.75 -9.28 15.46
N ALA A 57 -6.19 -8.13 14.98
CA ALA A 57 -6.88 -7.15 15.80
C ALA A 57 -7.99 -6.45 15.00
N THR A 58 -9.13 -6.23 15.65
CA THR A 58 -10.12 -5.25 15.21
C THR A 58 -9.59 -3.84 15.50
N GLY A 59 -10.18 -2.81 14.89
CA GLY A 59 -9.78 -1.42 15.16
C GLY A 59 -9.82 -1.05 16.65
N GLN A 60 -10.83 -1.53 17.40
CA GLN A 60 -10.94 -1.29 18.83
C GLN A 60 -9.86 -2.04 19.64
N GLN A 61 -9.61 -3.30 19.33
CA GLN A 61 -8.54 -4.08 19.97
C GLN A 61 -7.16 -3.46 19.71
N TYR A 62 -6.93 -3.01 18.48
CA TYR A 62 -5.69 -2.32 18.14
C TYR A 62 -5.45 -1.08 19.00
N GLN A 63 -6.48 -0.26 19.23
CA GLN A 63 -6.35 0.94 20.08
C GLN A 63 -5.88 0.60 21.52
N THR A 64 -6.36 -0.51 22.09
CA THR A 64 -5.92 -0.95 23.42
C THR A 64 -4.52 -1.56 23.43
N MET A 65 -4.08 -2.13 22.31
CA MET A 65 -2.75 -2.76 22.18
C MET A 65 -1.64 -1.75 21.91
N LYS A 66 -1.95 -0.56 21.39
CA LYS A 66 -0.96 0.44 20.96
C LYS A 66 0.07 0.79 22.04
N SER A 67 -0.34 0.92 23.30
CA SER A 67 0.58 1.23 24.40
C SER A 67 1.69 0.17 24.55
N ASN A 68 1.38 -1.09 24.28
CA ASN A 68 2.34 -2.19 24.33
C ASN A 68 3.27 -2.25 23.10
N LEU A 69 2.91 -1.50 22.02
CA LEU A 69 3.69 -1.46 20.79
C LEU A 69 4.74 -0.35 20.77
N LEU A 70 4.58 0.69 21.58
CA LEU A 70 5.53 1.81 21.64
C LEU A 70 6.98 1.38 21.91
N PRO A 71 7.27 0.42 22.82
CA PRO A 71 8.65 -0.07 23.02
C PRO A 71 9.30 -0.63 21.75
N PHE A 72 8.55 -1.36 20.92
CA PHE A 72 9.06 -1.89 19.63
C PHE A 72 9.34 -0.76 18.63
N VAL A 73 8.49 0.27 18.61
CA VAL A 73 8.69 1.47 17.77
C VAL A 73 9.97 2.19 18.20
N MET A 74 10.16 2.39 19.52
CA MET A 74 11.33 3.07 20.06
C MET A 74 12.61 2.27 19.84
N ASP A 75 12.56 0.96 19.97
CA ASP A 75 13.69 0.08 19.64
C ASP A 75 14.09 0.21 18.18
N SER A 76 13.13 0.11 17.29
CA SER A 76 13.36 0.26 15.85
C SER A 76 13.92 1.63 15.48
N PHE A 77 13.37 2.72 16.05
CA PHE A 77 13.90 4.06 15.86
C PHE A 77 15.38 4.16 16.33
N LYS A 78 15.70 3.54 17.46
CA LYS A 78 17.08 3.51 17.96
C LYS A 78 18.03 2.73 17.03
N GLN A 79 17.56 1.63 16.40
CA GLN A 79 18.38 0.88 15.45
C GLN A 79 18.65 1.71 14.18
N VAL A 80 17.62 2.25 13.56
CA VAL A 80 17.76 3.10 12.36
C VAL A 80 18.64 4.32 12.64
N SER A 81 18.52 4.94 13.83
CA SER A 81 19.32 6.12 14.22
C SER A 81 20.80 5.83 14.42
N LYS A 82 21.21 4.58 14.55
CA LYS A 82 22.64 4.21 14.60
C LYS A 82 23.28 4.11 13.21
N GLU A 83 22.45 3.93 12.18
CA GLU A 83 22.88 3.61 10.82
C GLU A 83 22.80 4.83 9.88
N ALA A 84 22.19 5.92 10.32
CA ALA A 84 21.93 7.09 9.50
C ALA A 84 22.23 8.41 10.22
N ASP A 85 22.78 9.38 9.49
CA ASP A 85 23.05 10.74 9.99
C ASP A 85 21.74 11.53 10.19
N LEU A 86 20.70 11.21 9.43
CA LEU A 86 19.38 11.82 9.49
C LEU A 86 18.30 10.74 9.32
N VAL A 87 17.37 10.69 10.24
CA VAL A 87 16.19 9.81 10.16
C VAL A 87 14.95 10.65 9.93
N LEU A 88 14.28 10.41 8.80
CA LEU A 88 12.97 11.00 8.51
C LEU A 88 11.88 10.02 8.92
N VAL A 89 11.02 10.45 9.82
CA VAL A 89 9.91 9.63 10.33
C VAL A 89 8.60 10.20 9.81
N GLU A 90 7.87 9.37 9.08
CA GLU A 90 6.54 9.70 8.58
C GLU A 90 5.47 9.28 9.59
N GLY A 91 4.62 10.24 9.98
CA GLY A 91 3.46 9.97 10.81
C GLY A 91 2.33 9.30 10.03
N ALA A 92 1.33 8.81 10.75
CA ALA A 92 0.13 8.20 10.17
C ALA A 92 -1.13 8.95 10.58
N GLY A 93 -1.94 9.37 9.60
CA GLY A 93 -3.11 10.20 9.84
C GLY A 93 -2.76 11.65 10.22
N SER A 94 -3.56 12.26 11.06
CA SER A 94 -3.38 13.66 11.44
C SER A 94 -3.10 13.81 12.95
N PRO A 95 -2.14 14.66 13.35
CA PRO A 95 -1.92 14.97 14.77
C PRO A 95 -3.11 15.71 15.40
N ALA A 96 -4.02 16.28 14.58
CA ALA A 96 -5.23 16.94 15.05
C ALA A 96 -6.33 15.97 15.54
N GLU A 97 -6.17 14.67 15.30
CA GLU A 97 -7.07 13.62 15.83
C GLU A 97 -6.78 13.35 17.31
N ILE A 98 -7.02 14.36 18.16
CA ILE A 98 -6.68 14.33 19.59
C ILE A 98 -7.41 13.24 20.38
N ASN A 99 -8.55 12.77 19.88
CA ASN A 99 -9.29 11.62 20.43
C ASN A 99 -8.48 10.31 20.37
N LEU A 100 -7.48 10.21 19.48
CA LEU A 100 -6.60 9.05 19.33
C LEU A 100 -5.24 9.25 20.03
N ARG A 101 -4.99 10.42 20.64
CA ARG A 101 -3.68 10.81 21.19
C ARG A 101 -3.19 9.94 22.35
N ALA A 102 -4.10 9.45 23.19
CA ALA A 102 -3.72 8.75 24.43
C ALA A 102 -2.81 7.52 24.20
N ASN A 103 -3.00 6.80 23.10
CA ASN A 103 -2.22 5.62 22.75
C ASN A 103 -1.51 5.78 21.38
N ASP A 104 -1.18 7.01 21.03
CA ASP A 104 -0.54 7.29 19.75
C ASP A 104 0.92 6.83 19.73
N ILE A 105 1.27 6.05 18.71
CA ILE A 105 2.62 5.51 18.47
C ILE A 105 3.21 5.98 17.14
N ALA A 106 2.49 6.83 16.41
CA ALA A 106 2.85 7.19 15.03
C ALA A 106 3.05 8.69 14.81
N ASN A 107 2.40 9.55 15.62
CA ASN A 107 2.47 11.00 15.49
C ASN A 107 3.07 11.64 16.75
N MET A 108 2.30 12.48 17.44
CA MET A 108 2.80 13.23 18.61
C MET A 108 3.17 12.33 19.79
N GLY A 109 2.56 11.13 19.91
CA GLY A 109 2.93 10.15 20.93
C GLY A 109 4.34 9.64 20.76
N PHE A 110 4.71 9.23 19.54
CA PHE A 110 6.06 8.89 19.18
C PHE A 110 7.01 10.09 19.32
N ALA A 111 6.67 11.23 18.71
CA ALA A 111 7.54 12.40 18.68
C ALA A 111 7.92 12.88 20.10
N THR A 112 6.94 12.87 21.02
CA THR A 112 7.17 13.21 22.42
C THR A 112 8.04 12.19 23.14
N ALA A 113 7.79 10.89 22.92
CA ALA A 113 8.56 9.81 23.54
C ALA A 113 10.02 9.78 23.04
N ALA A 114 10.23 10.05 21.75
CA ALA A 114 11.56 10.09 21.13
C ALA A 114 12.27 11.45 21.28
N GLY A 115 11.58 12.49 21.72
CA GLY A 115 12.14 13.85 21.86
C GLY A 115 12.51 14.48 20.52
N VAL A 116 11.83 14.12 19.43
CA VAL A 116 12.17 14.58 18.05
C VAL A 116 11.32 15.78 17.63
N PRO A 117 11.89 16.74 16.86
CA PRO A 117 11.13 17.84 16.31
C PRO A 117 10.16 17.37 15.22
N VAL A 118 9.04 18.06 15.07
CA VAL A 118 8.01 17.76 14.10
C VAL A 118 7.87 18.92 13.11
N ILE A 119 7.72 18.58 11.83
CA ILE A 119 7.30 19.49 10.76
C ILE A 119 5.91 19.07 10.33
N LEU A 120 4.95 19.99 10.42
CA LEU A 120 3.58 19.73 9.97
C LEU A 120 3.48 19.96 8.46
N ILE A 121 2.94 18.98 7.73
CA ILE A 121 2.73 19.08 6.28
C ILE A 121 1.24 19.29 6.02
N GLY A 122 0.90 20.39 5.36
CA GLY A 122 -0.47 20.72 4.98
C GLY A 122 -0.73 20.50 3.49
N ASP A 123 -1.77 19.76 3.14
CA ASP A 123 -2.22 19.50 1.78
C ASP A 123 -3.19 20.60 1.32
N ILE A 124 -2.72 21.52 0.44
CA ILE A 124 -3.54 22.64 -0.03
C ILE A 124 -4.57 22.23 -1.09
N ASP A 125 -4.36 21.10 -1.78
CA ASP A 125 -5.25 20.63 -2.86
C ASP A 125 -6.67 20.32 -2.34
N ARG A 126 -6.80 20.06 -1.03
CA ARG A 126 -8.08 19.83 -0.35
C ARG A 126 -8.83 21.11 0.00
N GLY A 127 -8.20 22.28 -0.12
CA GLY A 127 -8.75 23.57 0.32
C GLY A 127 -8.71 23.76 1.84
N GLY A 128 -8.90 25.00 2.30
CA GLY A 128 -9.00 25.35 3.72
C GLY A 128 -7.70 25.17 4.51
N ILE A 129 -6.54 25.16 3.89
CA ILE A 129 -5.25 24.83 4.51
C ILE A 129 -4.89 25.74 5.68
N ILE A 130 -5.19 27.05 5.59
CA ILE A 130 -4.93 28.02 6.67
C ILE A 130 -5.70 27.61 7.93
N ALA A 131 -7.00 27.35 7.78
CA ALA A 131 -7.85 26.89 8.88
C ALA A 131 -7.40 25.54 9.45
N SER A 132 -6.98 24.61 8.58
CA SER A 132 -6.50 23.28 8.98
C SER A 132 -5.26 23.37 9.88
N ILE A 133 -4.24 24.15 9.49
CA ILE A 133 -3.00 24.27 10.27
C ILE A 133 -3.24 25.03 11.57
N ILE A 134 -3.99 26.14 11.53
CA ILE A 134 -4.34 26.91 12.73
C ILE A 134 -5.23 26.08 13.67
N GLY A 135 -6.21 25.36 13.12
CA GLY A 135 -7.07 24.45 13.88
C GLY A 135 -6.27 23.33 14.54
N THR A 136 -5.29 22.75 13.85
CA THR A 136 -4.37 21.77 14.44
C THR A 136 -3.67 22.35 15.66
N LYS A 137 -3.13 23.58 15.56
CA LYS A 137 -2.51 24.28 16.71
C LYS A 137 -3.48 24.45 17.87
N ALA A 138 -4.72 24.80 17.57
CA ALA A 138 -5.72 25.11 18.58
C ALA A 138 -6.17 23.87 19.38
N VAL A 139 -6.21 22.70 18.76
CA VAL A 139 -6.68 21.47 19.42
C VAL A 139 -5.57 20.70 20.13
N LEU A 140 -4.30 20.88 19.74
CA LEU A 140 -3.17 20.19 20.34
C LEU A 140 -2.90 20.65 21.79
N SER A 141 -2.43 19.73 22.62
CA SER A 141 -1.87 20.06 23.94
C SER A 141 -0.67 21.01 23.80
N LYS A 142 -0.36 21.77 24.85
CA LYS A 142 0.83 22.65 24.86
C LYS A 142 2.13 21.85 24.63
N ILE A 143 2.21 20.62 25.15
CA ILE A 143 3.38 19.75 25.01
C ILE A 143 3.52 19.31 23.56
N ASP A 144 2.47 18.80 22.94
CA ASP A 144 2.49 18.35 21.56
C ASP A 144 2.76 19.51 20.60
N ALA A 145 2.08 20.63 20.79
CA ALA A 145 2.27 21.82 19.98
C ALA A 145 3.71 22.39 20.04
N ALA A 146 4.41 22.19 21.18
CA ALA A 146 5.80 22.60 21.35
C ALA A 146 6.80 21.73 20.57
N GLN A 147 6.43 20.49 20.23
CA GLN A 147 7.26 19.62 19.36
C GLN A 147 7.25 20.10 17.91
N ILE A 148 6.17 20.75 17.45
CA ILE A 148 6.08 21.23 16.06
C ILE A 148 6.93 22.50 15.95
N LYS A 149 7.96 22.44 15.11
CA LYS A 149 8.93 23.53 14.90
C LYS A 149 8.61 24.36 13.66
N GLY A 150 7.89 23.78 12.71
CA GLY A 150 7.53 24.47 11.48
C GLY A 150 6.46 23.72 10.71
N PHE A 151 6.07 24.32 9.59
CA PHE A 151 5.12 23.71 8.67
C PHE A 151 5.53 23.91 7.22
N ILE A 152 5.06 23.02 6.35
CA ILE A 152 5.20 23.05 4.90
C ILE A 152 3.83 22.98 4.27
N ILE A 153 3.60 23.77 3.23
CA ILE A 153 2.43 23.66 2.37
C ILE A 153 2.80 22.79 1.17
N ASN A 154 2.05 21.71 0.97
CA ASN A 154 2.31 20.74 -0.09
C ASN A 154 1.23 20.77 -1.18
N LYS A 155 1.60 20.34 -2.39
CA LYS A 155 0.73 20.21 -3.57
C LYS A 155 0.18 21.54 -4.09
N PHE A 156 0.94 22.61 -4.01
CA PHE A 156 0.50 23.93 -4.47
C PHE A 156 0.38 23.97 -6.00
N ARG A 157 -0.73 24.48 -6.51
CA ARG A 157 -0.97 24.67 -7.94
C ARG A 157 -1.00 26.16 -8.28
N GLY A 158 -0.34 26.55 -9.35
CA GLY A 158 -0.29 27.91 -9.83
C GLY A 158 0.85 28.75 -9.24
N ASP A 159 0.66 30.06 -9.17
CA ASP A 159 1.69 31.01 -8.72
C ASP A 159 1.82 31.02 -7.20
N ILE A 160 2.96 30.54 -6.72
CA ILE A 160 3.30 30.44 -5.28
C ILE A 160 3.28 31.81 -4.60
N SER A 161 3.60 32.89 -5.33
CA SER A 161 3.63 34.25 -4.77
C SER A 161 2.28 34.69 -4.21
N LEU A 162 1.18 34.18 -4.75
CA LEU A 162 -0.18 34.47 -4.27
C LEU A 162 -0.47 33.89 -2.87
N PHE A 163 0.37 32.99 -2.36
CA PHE A 163 0.18 32.39 -1.04
C PHE A 163 1.12 32.99 0.04
N SER A 164 1.92 33.97 -0.29
CA SER A 164 2.87 34.60 0.65
C SER A 164 2.17 35.16 1.89
N ASP A 165 1.04 35.85 1.71
CA ASP A 165 0.23 36.37 2.82
C ASP A 165 -0.38 35.23 3.64
N GLY A 166 -0.79 34.14 3.01
CA GLY A 166 -1.25 32.92 3.68
C GLY A 166 -0.19 32.30 4.61
N MET A 167 1.05 32.20 4.15
CA MET A 167 2.18 31.74 4.97
C MET A 167 2.35 32.65 6.20
N SER A 168 2.43 33.97 6.00
CA SER A 168 2.60 34.95 7.08
C SER A 168 1.47 34.89 8.11
N LYS A 169 0.21 34.70 7.68
CA LYS A 169 -0.92 34.53 8.58
C LYS A 169 -0.82 33.27 9.42
N ILE A 170 -0.44 32.13 8.80
CA ILE A 170 -0.26 30.88 9.55
C ILE A 170 0.84 31.06 10.60
N GLU A 171 1.98 31.65 10.27
CA GLU A 171 3.06 31.96 11.22
C GLU A 171 2.59 32.85 12.37
N GLN A 172 1.83 33.89 12.03
CA GLN A 172 1.29 34.82 13.03
C GLN A 172 0.41 34.13 14.08
N TYR A 173 -0.48 33.22 13.63
CA TYR A 173 -1.40 32.51 14.51
C TYR A 173 -0.76 31.33 15.25
N THR A 174 0.12 30.59 14.59
CA THR A 174 0.69 29.37 15.16
C THR A 174 1.98 29.59 15.90
N LYS A 175 2.75 30.60 15.54
CA LYS A 175 4.14 30.83 15.96
C LYS A 175 5.08 29.69 15.50
N TRP A 176 4.67 28.89 14.54
CA TRP A 176 5.49 27.90 13.86
C TRP A 176 6.15 28.53 12.63
N LEU A 177 7.36 28.12 12.32
CA LEU A 177 8.12 28.61 11.18
C LEU A 177 7.54 28.09 9.87
N GLY A 178 7.25 28.94 8.92
CA GLY A 178 6.90 28.57 7.55
C GLY A 178 8.16 28.15 6.78
N LEU A 179 8.31 26.86 6.56
CA LEU A 179 9.50 26.30 5.91
C LEU A 179 9.45 26.38 4.39
N GLY A 180 8.27 26.57 3.82
CA GLY A 180 8.09 26.78 2.40
C GLY A 180 6.81 26.16 1.82
N VAL A 181 6.69 26.36 0.51
CA VAL A 181 5.59 25.85 -0.30
C VAL A 181 6.15 24.92 -1.35
N ILE A 182 5.67 23.69 -1.40
CA ILE A 182 6.06 22.69 -2.40
C ILE A 182 5.01 22.71 -3.52
N PRO A 183 5.44 22.97 -4.76
CA PRO A 183 4.53 22.94 -5.91
C PRO A 183 4.04 21.52 -6.18
N TRP A 184 2.94 21.43 -6.92
CA TRP A 184 2.45 20.18 -7.45
C TRP A 184 3.52 19.48 -8.30
N PHE A 185 3.75 18.21 -8.02
CA PHE A 185 4.77 17.41 -8.68
C PHE A 185 4.13 16.32 -9.55
N ASP A 186 4.01 16.58 -10.87
CA ASP A 186 3.34 15.69 -11.83
C ASP A 186 3.99 14.30 -11.90
N GLN A 187 5.30 14.24 -11.72
CA GLN A 187 6.04 12.97 -11.80
C GLN A 187 5.73 12.03 -10.64
N ALA A 188 5.11 12.52 -9.56
CA ALA A 188 4.67 11.67 -8.44
C ALA A 188 3.69 10.57 -8.87
N ILE A 189 2.97 10.76 -9.98
CA ILE A 189 2.08 9.73 -10.56
C ILE A 189 2.83 8.47 -11.02
N LYS A 190 4.14 8.56 -11.22
CA LYS A 190 5.00 7.42 -11.59
C LYS A 190 5.42 6.58 -10.40
N LEU A 191 5.23 7.08 -9.18
CA LEU A 191 5.47 6.30 -7.96
C LEU A 191 4.30 5.36 -7.71
N PRO A 192 4.56 4.13 -7.22
CA PRO A 192 3.50 3.21 -6.84
C PRO A 192 2.54 3.85 -5.84
N ALA A 193 1.24 3.69 -6.08
CA ALA A 193 0.24 4.18 -5.15
C ALA A 193 0.20 3.32 -3.88
N GLU A 194 0.08 3.96 -2.72
CA GLU A 194 0.00 3.26 -1.43
C GLU A 194 -1.33 2.51 -1.25
N ASP A 195 -2.43 3.06 -1.81
CA ASP A 195 -3.79 2.55 -1.68
C ASP A 195 -4.44 2.23 -3.02
N ALA A 196 -5.33 1.22 -3.03
CA ALA A 196 -6.16 0.83 -4.19
C ALA A 196 -7.07 1.96 -4.74
N MET A 197 -7.17 3.10 -4.03
CA MET A 197 -7.89 4.28 -4.54
C MET A 197 -7.29 4.84 -5.84
N GLY A 198 -6.01 4.57 -6.11
CA GLY A 198 -5.35 4.90 -7.38
C GLY A 198 -5.93 4.16 -8.60
N LEU A 199 -6.62 3.03 -8.38
CA LEU A 199 -7.26 2.25 -9.45
C LEU A 199 -8.42 2.98 -10.16
N LYS A 200 -9.01 4.00 -9.53
CA LYS A 200 -10.15 4.78 -10.10
C LYS A 200 -9.78 5.64 -11.32
N ASN A 201 -8.51 5.85 -11.59
CA ASN A 201 -8.01 6.74 -12.63
C ASN A 201 -7.58 6.03 -13.93
N PHE A 202 -8.00 4.78 -14.13
CA PHE A 202 -7.74 4.10 -15.40
C PHE A 202 -8.62 4.72 -16.51
N LYS A 203 -8.04 5.61 -17.32
CA LYS A 203 -8.72 6.15 -18.50
C LYS A 203 -8.64 5.11 -19.62
N LYS A 204 -9.77 4.84 -20.26
CA LYS A 204 -9.78 4.09 -21.53
C LYS A 204 -8.95 4.86 -22.56
N SER A 205 -7.81 4.33 -22.95
CA SER A 205 -7.02 4.85 -24.06
C SER A 205 -7.60 4.29 -25.37
N GLN A 206 -7.67 5.11 -26.42
CA GLN A 206 -8.11 4.67 -27.75
C GLN A 206 -6.92 4.27 -28.65
N ASN A 207 -5.74 4.04 -28.09
CA ASN A 207 -4.54 3.73 -28.87
C ASN A 207 -4.54 2.26 -29.33
N LYS A 208 -4.15 2.05 -30.58
CA LYS A 208 -3.83 0.73 -31.14
C LYS A 208 -2.56 0.22 -30.47
N GLY A 209 -2.67 -0.75 -29.59
CA GLY A 209 -1.56 -1.38 -28.89
C GLY A 209 -2.02 -2.71 -28.29
N LEU A 210 -1.12 -3.41 -27.60
CA LEU A 210 -1.42 -4.65 -26.91
C LEU A 210 -2.44 -4.38 -25.78
N MET A 211 -3.60 -5.00 -25.84
CA MET A 211 -4.62 -4.85 -24.81
C MET A 211 -4.46 -5.91 -23.71
N ILE A 212 -4.25 -5.47 -22.48
CA ILE A 212 -4.19 -6.31 -21.29
C ILE A 212 -5.43 -6.05 -20.44
N ALA A 213 -6.30 -7.06 -20.32
CA ALA A 213 -7.49 -7.00 -19.49
C ALA A 213 -7.20 -7.54 -18.09
N VAL A 214 -7.49 -6.75 -17.06
CA VAL A 214 -7.28 -7.11 -15.65
C VAL A 214 -8.60 -7.11 -14.91
N PRO A 215 -9.16 -8.27 -14.53
CA PRO A 215 -10.34 -8.35 -13.69
C PRO A 215 -10.09 -7.69 -12.32
N GLN A 216 -10.90 -6.71 -11.94
CA GLN A 216 -10.79 -6.06 -10.63
C GLN A 216 -11.37 -6.96 -9.55
N LEU A 217 -10.52 -7.78 -8.96
CA LEU A 217 -10.88 -8.63 -7.83
C LEU A 217 -11.29 -7.79 -6.61
N SER A 218 -12.15 -8.35 -5.76
CA SER A 218 -12.68 -7.63 -4.59
C SER A 218 -11.61 -7.28 -3.56
N ARG A 219 -10.53 -8.07 -3.50
CA ARG A 219 -9.41 -7.93 -2.56
C ARG A 219 -8.06 -7.93 -3.27
N ILE A 220 -8.01 -7.25 -4.41
CA ILE A 220 -6.77 -7.10 -5.17
C ILE A 220 -5.62 -6.65 -4.25
N ALA A 221 -4.46 -7.29 -4.37
CA ALA A 221 -3.24 -6.99 -3.64
C ALA A 221 -2.11 -6.68 -4.62
N ASN A 222 -1.14 -5.86 -4.17
CA ASN A 222 0.02 -5.47 -4.96
C ASN A 222 -0.36 -4.97 -6.36
N PHE A 223 -1.39 -4.13 -6.43
CA PHE A 223 -1.87 -3.56 -7.70
C PHE A 223 -0.81 -2.68 -8.38
N ASP A 224 0.23 -2.27 -7.68
CA ASP A 224 1.41 -1.60 -8.20
C ASP A 224 2.24 -2.50 -9.15
N ASP A 225 2.05 -3.83 -9.14
CA ASP A 225 2.58 -4.74 -10.16
C ASP A 225 2.09 -4.38 -11.58
N LEU A 226 0.97 -3.67 -11.68
CA LEU A 226 0.39 -3.21 -12.94
C LEU A 226 1.00 -1.89 -13.45
N ASP A 227 1.66 -1.11 -12.59
CA ASP A 227 2.15 0.22 -12.94
C ASP A 227 3.23 0.21 -14.03
N PRO A 228 4.24 -0.69 -14.02
CA PRO A 228 5.20 -0.79 -15.11
C PRO A 228 4.53 -1.10 -16.45
N ILE A 229 3.55 -2.01 -16.44
CA ILE A 229 2.81 -2.42 -17.64
C ILE A 229 1.98 -1.25 -18.18
N LYS A 230 1.33 -0.50 -17.30
CA LYS A 230 0.54 0.69 -17.65
C LYS A 230 1.39 1.82 -18.25
N MET A 231 2.66 1.93 -17.84
CA MET A 231 3.58 2.95 -18.34
C MET A 231 4.27 2.54 -19.65
N GLU A 232 4.16 1.28 -20.07
CA GLU A 232 4.81 0.78 -21.28
C GLU A 232 4.15 1.37 -22.53
N PRO A 233 4.92 2.05 -23.42
CA PRO A 233 4.39 2.55 -24.68
C PRO A 233 3.83 1.42 -25.54
N GLY A 234 2.63 1.62 -26.08
CA GLY A 234 1.96 0.62 -26.91
C GLY A 234 1.21 -0.47 -26.13
N VAL A 235 1.16 -0.39 -24.82
CA VAL A 235 0.31 -1.24 -23.97
C VAL A 235 -0.92 -0.46 -23.51
N HIS A 236 -2.07 -1.11 -23.65
CA HIS A 236 -3.35 -0.59 -23.18
C HIS A 236 -3.90 -1.51 -22.08
N LEU A 237 -3.74 -1.10 -20.82
CA LEU A 237 -4.26 -1.83 -19.69
C LEU A 237 -5.69 -1.43 -19.37
N VAL A 238 -6.61 -2.40 -19.39
CA VAL A 238 -8.04 -2.24 -19.10
C VAL A 238 -8.38 -2.92 -17.78
N LEU A 239 -8.80 -2.13 -16.80
CA LEU A 239 -9.32 -2.68 -15.55
C LEU A 239 -10.81 -2.99 -15.74
N VAL A 240 -11.16 -4.28 -15.74
CA VAL A 240 -12.53 -4.77 -15.94
C VAL A 240 -13.27 -4.67 -14.61
N GLN A 241 -14.29 -3.80 -14.55
CA GLN A 241 -15.06 -3.54 -13.34
C GLN A 241 -16.07 -4.67 -13.06
N PRO A 242 -16.46 -4.88 -11.79
CA PRO A 242 -17.56 -5.79 -11.45
C PRO A 242 -18.81 -5.47 -12.27
N GLY A 243 -19.38 -6.50 -12.90
CA GLY A 243 -20.55 -6.38 -13.80
C GLY A 243 -20.18 -6.12 -15.26
N GLU A 244 -18.91 -5.86 -15.59
CA GLU A 244 -18.42 -5.79 -16.96
C GLU A 244 -17.88 -7.16 -17.41
N VAL A 245 -17.93 -7.42 -18.73
CA VAL A 245 -17.33 -8.61 -19.35
C VAL A 245 -15.87 -8.35 -19.70
N ILE A 246 -15.03 -9.39 -19.71
CA ILE A 246 -13.67 -9.30 -20.21
C ILE A 246 -13.72 -8.99 -21.73
N PRO A 247 -13.03 -7.94 -22.21
CA PRO A 247 -13.01 -7.61 -23.63
C PRO A 247 -12.59 -8.79 -24.49
N VAL A 248 -13.38 -9.04 -25.54
CA VAL A 248 -13.17 -10.19 -26.46
C VAL A 248 -11.87 -10.04 -27.25
N ASP A 249 -11.46 -8.80 -27.50
CA ASP A 249 -10.26 -8.39 -28.23
C ASP A 249 -9.04 -8.17 -27.32
N ALA A 250 -9.10 -8.60 -26.05
CA ALA A 250 -7.92 -8.61 -25.21
C ALA A 250 -6.86 -9.58 -25.77
N ASP A 251 -5.62 -9.13 -25.80
CA ASP A 251 -4.47 -9.97 -26.18
C ASP A 251 -4.00 -10.83 -25.01
N LEU A 252 -4.10 -10.29 -23.79
CA LEU A 252 -3.74 -10.94 -22.54
C LEU A 252 -4.81 -10.66 -21.46
N VAL A 253 -5.21 -11.71 -20.74
CA VAL A 253 -5.93 -11.57 -19.48
C VAL A 253 -4.96 -11.76 -18.32
N LEU A 254 -4.80 -10.74 -17.48
CA LEU A 254 -3.93 -10.78 -16.32
C LEU A 254 -4.77 -10.85 -15.05
N ILE A 255 -4.72 -11.99 -14.34
CA ILE A 255 -5.38 -12.16 -13.04
C ILE A 255 -4.40 -11.69 -11.96
N PRO A 256 -4.71 -10.59 -11.23
CA PRO A 256 -3.80 -9.99 -10.27
C PRO A 256 -3.68 -10.79 -8.98
N GLY A 257 -2.74 -10.39 -8.13
CA GLY A 257 -2.64 -10.88 -6.77
C GLY A 257 -3.85 -10.50 -5.91
N THR A 258 -4.13 -11.31 -4.91
CA THR A 258 -5.24 -11.10 -3.97
C THR A 258 -4.86 -11.46 -2.54
N LYS A 259 -5.58 -10.90 -1.58
CA LYS A 259 -5.47 -11.23 -0.15
C LYS A 259 -6.34 -12.41 0.30
N SER A 260 -7.24 -12.87 -0.57
CA SER A 260 -8.13 -13.99 -0.29
C SER A 260 -8.37 -14.74 -1.58
N THR A 261 -7.56 -15.77 -1.79
CA THR A 261 -7.54 -16.51 -3.06
C THR A 261 -8.86 -17.23 -3.30
N ILE A 262 -9.38 -17.93 -2.29
CA ILE A 262 -10.65 -18.64 -2.38
C ILE A 262 -11.81 -17.66 -2.54
N GLY A 263 -11.85 -16.61 -1.70
CA GLY A 263 -12.91 -15.61 -1.73
C GLY A 263 -12.99 -14.87 -3.07
N ASP A 264 -11.84 -14.51 -3.63
CA ASP A 264 -11.79 -13.81 -4.91
C ASP A 264 -11.99 -14.73 -6.12
N LEU A 265 -11.67 -16.03 -6.02
CA LEU A 265 -12.07 -16.98 -7.04
C LEU A 265 -13.59 -17.19 -7.09
N ILE A 266 -14.24 -17.20 -5.93
CA ILE A 266 -15.72 -17.22 -5.84
C ILE A 266 -16.29 -15.93 -6.46
N PHE A 267 -15.68 -14.77 -6.12
CA PHE A 267 -16.09 -13.48 -6.67
C PHE A 267 -15.92 -13.43 -8.19
N LEU A 268 -14.78 -13.88 -8.72
CA LEU A 268 -14.47 -13.96 -10.15
C LEU A 268 -15.55 -14.79 -10.90
N ARG A 269 -15.95 -15.94 -10.34
CA ARG A 269 -17.03 -16.78 -10.88
C ARG A 269 -18.39 -16.08 -10.83
N LYS A 270 -18.68 -15.39 -9.74
CA LYS A 270 -19.92 -14.60 -9.59
C LYS A 270 -20.05 -13.51 -10.66
N GLN A 271 -18.92 -12.97 -11.14
CA GLN A 271 -18.91 -12.02 -12.24
C GLN A 271 -19.02 -12.69 -13.63
N GLY A 272 -18.88 -14.02 -13.72
CA GLY A 272 -18.83 -14.75 -14.99
C GLY A 272 -17.48 -14.69 -15.69
N TRP A 273 -16.47 -14.11 -15.05
CA TRP A 273 -15.15 -13.95 -15.65
C TRP A 273 -14.39 -15.27 -15.85
N ASP A 274 -14.72 -16.33 -15.12
CA ASP A 274 -14.19 -17.67 -15.36
C ASP A 274 -14.61 -18.19 -16.73
N ILE A 275 -15.84 -17.93 -17.17
CA ILE A 275 -16.33 -18.29 -18.49
C ILE A 275 -15.62 -17.47 -19.56
N ASP A 276 -15.45 -16.17 -19.34
CA ASP A 276 -14.75 -15.27 -20.27
C ASP A 276 -13.28 -15.68 -20.43
N ILE A 277 -12.57 -16.01 -19.33
CA ILE A 277 -11.18 -16.45 -19.33
C ILE A 277 -11.02 -17.75 -20.10
N VAL A 278 -11.86 -18.75 -19.80
CA VAL A 278 -11.82 -20.05 -20.51
C VAL A 278 -12.13 -19.86 -22.01
N SER A 279 -13.06 -18.99 -22.33
CA SER A 279 -13.40 -18.65 -23.72
C SER A 279 -12.24 -17.93 -24.42
N HIS A 280 -11.54 -17.04 -23.73
CA HIS A 280 -10.34 -16.36 -24.20
C HIS A 280 -9.24 -17.36 -24.55
N VAL A 281 -8.92 -18.29 -23.65
CA VAL A 281 -7.93 -19.35 -23.88
C VAL A 281 -8.33 -20.25 -25.07
N ARG A 282 -9.60 -20.62 -25.17
CA ARG A 282 -10.08 -21.44 -26.30
C ARG A 282 -9.92 -20.76 -27.65
N ARG A 283 -9.91 -19.44 -27.69
CA ARG A 283 -9.63 -18.65 -28.91
C ARG A 283 -8.14 -18.44 -29.15
N GLY A 284 -7.26 -19.02 -28.33
CA GLY A 284 -5.80 -18.89 -28.43
C GLY A 284 -5.23 -17.66 -27.69
N GLY A 285 -6.04 -17.00 -26.87
CA GLY A 285 -5.57 -15.88 -26.05
C GLY A 285 -4.72 -16.32 -24.87
N SER A 286 -3.83 -15.45 -24.43
CA SER A 286 -2.91 -15.69 -23.32
C SER A 286 -3.52 -15.29 -21.98
N VAL A 287 -3.17 -16.04 -20.91
CA VAL A 287 -3.56 -15.71 -19.53
C VAL A 287 -2.34 -15.75 -18.63
N LEU A 288 -2.18 -14.71 -17.81
CA LEU A 288 -1.13 -14.60 -16.79
C LEU A 288 -1.79 -14.47 -15.42
N GLY A 289 -1.36 -15.26 -14.45
CA GLY A 289 -1.76 -15.13 -13.06
C GLY A 289 -0.58 -14.71 -12.19
N LEU A 290 -0.80 -13.69 -11.34
CA LEU A 290 0.18 -13.23 -10.36
C LEU A 290 -0.25 -13.67 -8.96
N CYS A 291 0.67 -14.28 -8.18
CA CYS A 291 0.44 -14.67 -6.79
C CYS A 291 -0.87 -15.48 -6.63
N GLY A 292 -1.90 -14.92 -5.97
CA GLY A 292 -3.23 -15.54 -5.87
C GLY A 292 -3.88 -15.81 -7.23
N GLY A 293 -3.66 -14.96 -8.21
CA GLY A 293 -4.11 -15.19 -9.59
C GLY A 293 -3.47 -16.42 -10.21
N TYR A 294 -2.18 -16.67 -9.97
CA TYR A 294 -1.51 -17.91 -10.39
C TYR A 294 -2.15 -19.15 -9.72
N GLN A 295 -2.42 -19.05 -8.42
CA GLN A 295 -3.09 -20.14 -7.69
C GLN A 295 -4.49 -20.45 -8.25
N MET A 296 -5.23 -19.41 -8.66
CA MET A 296 -6.55 -19.55 -9.29
C MET A 296 -6.50 -20.29 -10.63
N LEU A 297 -5.39 -20.19 -11.39
CA LEU A 297 -5.20 -20.90 -12.67
C LEU A 297 -5.06 -22.40 -12.48
N GLY A 298 -4.70 -22.87 -11.28
CA GLY A 298 -4.50 -24.29 -10.97
C GLY A 298 -5.78 -25.12 -11.01
N LYS A 299 -5.65 -26.40 -10.73
CA LYS A 299 -6.77 -27.36 -10.66
C LYS A 299 -7.59 -27.17 -9.40
N LYS A 300 -6.93 -26.92 -8.26
CA LYS A 300 -7.56 -26.93 -6.95
C LYS A 300 -6.82 -26.03 -5.96
N ILE A 301 -7.60 -25.39 -5.07
CA ILE A 301 -7.10 -24.67 -3.91
C ILE A 301 -7.75 -25.29 -2.68
N SER A 302 -6.93 -25.74 -1.71
CA SER A 302 -7.37 -26.37 -0.48
C SER A 302 -6.97 -25.52 0.74
N ASP A 303 -7.92 -25.30 1.65
CA ASP A 303 -7.74 -24.61 2.94
C ASP A 303 -8.21 -25.49 4.10
N PRO A 304 -7.50 -26.61 4.39
CA PRO A 304 -7.96 -27.57 5.40
C PRO A 304 -8.04 -26.98 6.81
N LEU A 305 -7.37 -25.88 7.06
CA LEU A 305 -7.34 -25.20 8.36
C LEU A 305 -8.19 -23.92 8.41
N ARG A 306 -8.93 -23.64 7.33
CA ARG A 306 -9.82 -22.47 7.23
C ARG A 306 -9.14 -21.14 7.52
N ILE A 307 -7.98 -20.94 6.92
CA ILE A 307 -7.15 -19.75 7.10
C ILE A 307 -7.80 -18.53 6.46
N GLU A 308 -8.40 -18.72 5.26
CA GLU A 308 -9.03 -17.64 4.49
C GLU A 308 -10.56 -17.57 4.68
N GLY A 309 -11.23 -18.63 5.15
CA GLY A 309 -12.68 -18.61 5.28
C GLY A 309 -13.32 -19.94 5.67
N LEU A 310 -14.60 -20.11 5.32
CA LEU A 310 -15.37 -21.32 5.64
C LEU A 310 -15.14 -22.45 4.64
N GLU A 311 -14.83 -22.12 3.41
CA GLU A 311 -14.61 -23.09 2.33
C GLU A 311 -13.27 -23.80 2.52
N MET A 312 -13.32 -25.13 2.59
CA MET A 312 -12.10 -25.95 2.78
C MET A 312 -11.42 -26.30 1.47
N GLU A 313 -12.14 -26.25 0.36
CA GLU A 313 -11.61 -26.61 -0.95
C GLU A 313 -12.44 -25.97 -2.07
N ILE A 314 -11.77 -25.49 -3.11
CA ILE A 314 -12.41 -24.95 -4.31
C ILE A 314 -11.66 -25.42 -5.56
N LYS A 315 -12.39 -25.78 -6.63
CA LYS A 315 -11.79 -26.03 -7.94
C LYS A 315 -11.22 -24.73 -8.49
N GLY A 316 -10.00 -24.74 -8.99
CA GLY A 316 -9.41 -23.64 -9.75
C GLY A 316 -9.99 -23.52 -11.16
N LEU A 317 -9.38 -22.72 -12.01
CA LEU A 317 -9.77 -22.56 -13.42
C LEU A 317 -9.30 -23.72 -14.30
N GLY A 318 -8.38 -24.57 -13.80
CA GLY A 318 -7.90 -25.77 -14.48
C GLY A 318 -7.03 -25.50 -15.70
N LEU A 319 -6.43 -24.32 -15.80
CA LEU A 319 -5.57 -23.92 -16.89
C LEU A 319 -4.11 -24.32 -16.67
N LEU A 320 -3.72 -24.61 -15.43
CA LEU A 320 -2.40 -25.11 -15.04
C LEU A 320 -2.53 -26.42 -14.25
N ASP A 321 -1.57 -27.32 -14.45
CA ASP A 321 -1.47 -28.59 -13.72
C ASP A 321 -0.79 -28.39 -12.36
N VAL A 322 -1.41 -27.56 -11.50
CA VAL A 322 -0.93 -27.28 -10.15
C VAL A 322 -2.08 -27.32 -9.14
N GLU A 323 -1.75 -27.67 -7.91
CA GLU A 323 -2.67 -27.62 -6.77
C GLU A 323 -2.05 -26.72 -5.69
N THR A 324 -2.88 -25.95 -5.00
CA THR A 324 -2.49 -25.08 -3.90
C THR A 324 -3.06 -25.58 -2.59
N VAL A 325 -2.24 -25.64 -1.55
CA VAL A 325 -2.67 -25.90 -0.17
C VAL A 325 -2.27 -24.72 0.70
N LEU A 326 -3.25 -24.08 1.32
CA LEU A 326 -2.99 -22.97 2.25
C LEU A 326 -2.49 -23.53 3.59
N THR A 327 -1.43 -22.95 4.11
CA THR A 327 -0.80 -23.36 5.37
C THR A 327 -0.73 -22.19 6.35
N PRO A 328 -0.80 -22.43 7.69
CA PRO A 328 -0.76 -21.35 8.67
C PRO A 328 0.59 -20.62 8.71
N LYS A 329 1.66 -21.33 8.34
CA LYS A 329 3.01 -20.76 8.33
C LYS A 329 3.24 -20.11 6.97
N LYS A 330 3.28 -18.79 6.95
CA LYS A 330 3.69 -18.02 5.78
C LYS A 330 5.16 -18.31 5.50
N MET A 331 5.46 -18.82 4.31
CA MET A 331 6.83 -18.96 3.84
C MET A 331 7.16 -17.72 3.01
N LEU A 332 8.04 -16.87 3.54
CA LEU A 332 8.48 -15.66 2.90
C LEU A 332 9.98 -15.80 2.67
N GLN A 333 10.36 -16.11 1.44
CA GLN A 333 11.75 -16.27 1.04
C GLN A 333 12.02 -15.50 -0.23
N ARG A 334 13.13 -14.80 -0.28
CA ARG A 334 13.63 -14.25 -1.53
C ARG A 334 14.13 -15.39 -2.41
N VAL A 335 13.62 -15.44 -3.63
CA VAL A 335 14.03 -16.44 -4.62
C VAL A 335 14.65 -15.76 -5.84
N ILE A 336 15.67 -16.40 -6.40
CA ILE A 336 16.28 -15.99 -7.67
C ILE A 336 16.07 -17.15 -8.63
N GLY A 337 15.59 -16.84 -9.82
CA GLY A 337 15.36 -17.78 -10.90
C GLY A 337 15.90 -17.27 -12.22
N VAL A 338 15.75 -18.06 -13.23
CA VAL A 338 16.06 -17.68 -14.62
C VAL A 338 14.82 -17.91 -15.46
N ASP A 339 14.38 -16.89 -16.20
CA ASP A 339 13.38 -17.08 -17.24
C ASP A 339 13.94 -17.96 -18.34
N THR A 340 13.29 -19.08 -18.61
CA THR A 340 13.79 -20.08 -19.56
C THR A 340 13.54 -19.73 -21.02
N VAL A 341 12.72 -18.72 -21.30
CA VAL A 341 12.41 -18.27 -22.66
C VAL A 341 13.41 -17.20 -23.11
N TYR A 342 13.67 -16.20 -22.24
CA TYR A 342 14.55 -15.08 -22.55
C TYR A 342 15.94 -15.21 -21.93
N ASN A 343 16.16 -16.22 -21.07
CA ASN A 343 17.40 -16.47 -20.33
C ASN A 343 17.83 -15.27 -19.45
N GLU A 344 16.85 -14.58 -18.90
CA GLU A 344 17.04 -13.42 -18.02
C GLU A 344 16.89 -13.80 -16.54
N ASN A 345 17.70 -13.18 -15.68
CA ASN A 345 17.59 -13.36 -14.24
C ASN A 345 16.33 -12.68 -13.71
N ILE A 346 15.52 -13.43 -13.00
CA ILE A 346 14.34 -12.92 -12.29
C ILE A 346 14.51 -13.09 -10.78
N SER A 347 13.99 -12.16 -10.02
CA SER A 347 13.95 -12.27 -8.56
C SER A 347 12.56 -11.94 -8.04
N GLY A 348 12.18 -12.63 -6.97
CA GLY A 348 10.89 -12.47 -6.35
C GLY A 348 10.87 -13.03 -4.93
N TYR A 349 9.69 -13.16 -4.38
CA TYR A 349 9.45 -13.76 -3.06
C TYR A 349 8.12 -14.49 -3.03
#